data_2cb557d63f2743a1ab38f4c4365c0569
#
_entry.id   2cb557d63f2743a1ab38f4c4365c0569
#
_cell.length_a   1.000
_cell.length_b   1.000
_cell.length_c   1.000
_cell.angle_alpha   90.00
_cell.angle_beta   90.00
_cell.angle_gamma   90.00
#
_symmetry.space_group_name_H-M   'P 1'
#
loop_
_entity.id
_entity.type
_entity.pdbx_description
1 polymer ?
#
loop_
_entity_poly.entity_id
_entity_poly.type
_entity_poly.pdbx_seq_one_letter_code
_entity_poly.pdbx_strand_id
1 'polypeptide(L)'
;MSRLGIEYQNGLIYEGRDNPSNLAVPTPIVSQCALIESPADLGKLPRGLGTDPFRWIFREDSFDPVSRVRRGRLFQHFAGTTRETVFVVAHPYQLSDMNQIRPDGRLPKEMMVFIHCTQLVTRSDRGEGLQLAIGEASAYSLWRILQTEQTVSQDVLVTLRAESAYGVLPSLDLAQIPEAGRQAVTEAYDRVMNVAYRDSPTSVVDQCRNLCAVLIGRWLHHLTGDGKSLHDDLGGCISAVRNHFGDKGQRLVRAALETVNLLHPRGKDNERERYNLRAVSNADAELALHATGFVIREIGWGR
;
A
#
# COMPACT_ATOMS: atom_id res chain seq x y z
N MET A 1 -26.13 7.63 14.82
CA MET A 1 -25.14 7.51 13.73
C MET A 1 -23.83 8.10 14.18
N SER A 2 -22.68 7.55 13.76
CA SER A 2 -21.43 8.26 13.97
C SER A 2 -21.27 9.35 12.91
N ARG A 3 -20.70 10.48 13.32
CA ARG A 3 -20.39 11.62 12.47
C ARG A 3 -18.91 11.93 12.60
N LEU A 4 -18.33 12.37 11.50
CA LEU A 4 -16.96 12.84 11.44
C LEU A 4 -16.98 14.30 11.00
N GLY A 5 -16.26 15.16 11.71
CA GLY A 5 -16.11 16.56 11.38
C GLY A 5 -14.64 16.90 11.16
N ILE A 6 -14.37 17.68 10.12
CA ILE A 6 -13.05 18.25 9.85
C ILE A 6 -13.16 19.76 9.97
N GLU A 7 -12.42 20.34 10.91
CA GLU A 7 -12.39 21.78 11.13
C GLU A 7 -11.81 22.47 9.89
N TYR A 8 -12.54 23.43 9.36
CA TYR A 8 -12.19 24.07 8.10
C TYR A 8 -10.86 24.83 8.13
N GLN A 9 -10.55 25.47 9.25
CA GLN A 9 -9.37 26.33 9.36
C GLN A 9 -8.08 25.53 9.60
N ASN A 10 -8.14 24.53 10.47
CA ASN A 10 -6.94 23.85 10.99
C ASN A 10 -6.82 22.40 10.56
N GLY A 11 -7.85 21.84 9.88
CA GLY A 11 -7.88 20.43 9.48
C GLY A 11 -7.98 19.46 10.66
N LEU A 12 -8.31 19.93 11.88
CA LEU A 12 -8.47 19.07 13.04
C LEU A 12 -9.71 18.19 12.89
N ILE A 13 -9.59 16.94 13.31
CA ILE A 13 -10.59 15.91 13.09
C ILE A 13 -11.29 15.59 14.40
N TYR A 14 -12.62 15.51 14.32
CA TYR A 14 -13.49 15.19 15.43
C TYR A 14 -14.40 14.03 15.04
N GLU A 15 -14.66 13.12 15.97
CA GLU A 15 -15.62 12.03 15.79
C GLU A 15 -16.58 12.00 16.96
N GLY A 16 -17.85 11.71 16.71
CA GLY A 16 -18.87 11.61 17.73
C GLY A 16 -20.16 11.02 17.20
N ARG A 17 -21.17 10.99 18.07
CA ARG A 17 -22.52 10.54 17.73
C ARG A 17 -23.43 11.72 17.45
N ASP A 18 -24.43 11.45 16.62
CA ASP A 18 -25.46 12.39 16.20
C ASP A 18 -26.47 12.63 17.33
N ASN A 19 -26.07 13.38 18.34
CA ASN A 19 -27.00 13.92 19.32
C ASN A 19 -26.37 15.03 20.15
N PRO A 20 -26.99 16.15 20.17
CA PRO A 20 -27.16 17.12 19.14
C PRO A 20 -25.82 17.78 18.85
N SER A 21 -25.15 17.39 17.82
CA SER A 21 -23.99 18.12 17.29
C SER A 21 -22.68 18.03 18.12
N ASN A 22 -22.48 17.00 18.92
CA ASN A 22 -21.26 16.87 19.70
C ASN A 22 -20.30 15.87 19.06
N LEU A 23 -19.19 16.39 18.57
CA LEU A 23 -18.08 15.59 18.08
C LEU A 23 -16.96 15.62 19.12
N ALA A 24 -16.39 14.47 19.40
CA ALA A 24 -15.39 14.29 20.45
C ALA A 24 -14.04 13.84 19.89
N VAL A 25 -12.98 14.11 20.63
CA VAL A 25 -11.66 13.50 20.45
C VAL A 25 -11.59 12.20 21.24
N PRO A 26 -10.69 11.24 20.93
CA PRO A 26 -9.46 11.39 20.16
C PRO A 26 -9.67 11.39 18.65
N THR A 27 -8.69 11.98 17.97
CA THR A 27 -8.64 12.10 16.52
C THR A 27 -8.35 10.75 15.88
N PRO A 28 -9.24 10.18 15.08
CA PRO A 28 -8.96 8.97 14.31
C PRO A 28 -8.02 9.27 13.14
N ILE A 29 -7.40 8.22 12.60
CA ILE A 29 -6.68 8.32 11.33
C ILE A 29 -7.73 8.36 10.21
N VAL A 30 -7.75 9.45 9.47
CA VAL A 30 -8.65 9.64 8.34
C VAL A 30 -7.89 10.03 7.08
N SER A 31 -8.39 9.59 5.94
CA SER A 31 -7.86 9.92 4.62
C SER A 31 -9.01 10.22 3.67
N GLN A 32 -8.78 11.13 2.75
CA GLN A 32 -9.68 11.27 1.61
C GLN A 32 -9.65 9.99 0.79
N CYS A 33 -10.76 9.65 0.16
CA CYS A 33 -10.81 8.50 -0.72
C CYS A 33 -11.81 8.70 -1.86
N ALA A 34 -11.65 7.91 -2.92
CA ALA A 34 -12.54 7.89 -4.06
C ALA A 34 -12.73 6.46 -4.56
N LEU A 35 -13.96 6.14 -4.96
CA LEU A 35 -14.26 4.89 -5.66
C LEU A 35 -13.74 4.97 -7.09
N ILE A 36 -13.04 3.93 -7.53
CA ILE A 36 -12.48 3.80 -8.87
C ILE A 36 -13.25 2.71 -9.61
N GLU A 37 -14.06 3.14 -10.55
CA GLU A 37 -14.84 2.25 -11.44
C GLU A 37 -14.15 2.07 -12.79
N SER A 38 -13.34 3.05 -13.17
CA SER A 38 -12.57 3.05 -14.41
C SER A 38 -11.20 3.71 -14.23
N PRO A 39 -10.21 3.42 -15.07
CA PRO A 39 -8.91 4.09 -15.03
C PRO A 39 -8.98 5.63 -15.14
N ALA A 40 -10.01 6.16 -15.80
CA ALA A 40 -10.21 7.60 -15.93
C ALA A 40 -10.52 8.29 -14.59
N ASP A 41 -11.04 7.56 -13.60
CA ASP A 41 -11.36 8.12 -12.29
C ASP A 41 -10.11 8.47 -11.47
N LEU A 42 -8.97 7.85 -11.78
CA LEU A 42 -7.68 8.22 -11.18
C LEU A 42 -7.29 9.69 -11.48
N GLY A 43 -7.69 10.21 -12.62
CA GLY A 43 -7.50 11.63 -12.97
C GLY A 43 -8.36 12.61 -12.16
N LYS A 44 -9.38 12.10 -11.44
CA LYS A 44 -10.33 12.88 -10.65
C LYS A 44 -10.06 12.80 -9.15
N LEU A 45 -8.92 12.22 -8.75
CA LEU A 45 -8.56 12.08 -7.32
C LEU A 45 -8.45 13.43 -6.62
N PRO A 46 -8.68 13.45 -5.31
CA PRO A 46 -8.57 14.65 -4.46
C PRO A 46 -7.22 15.34 -4.59
N ARG A 47 -7.25 16.69 -4.59
CA ARG A 47 -6.04 17.53 -4.56
C ARG A 47 -5.85 18.27 -3.23
N GLY A 48 -6.68 17.95 -2.24
CA GLY A 48 -6.66 18.55 -0.90
C GLY A 48 -8.06 18.81 -0.33
N LEU A 49 -8.17 18.98 0.97
CA LEU A 49 -9.44 19.11 1.71
C LEU A 49 -10.34 20.25 1.25
N GLY A 50 -9.79 21.32 0.68
CA GLY A 50 -10.57 22.48 0.28
C GLY A 50 -11.11 22.46 -1.16
N THR A 51 -10.73 21.48 -1.97
CA THR A 51 -10.97 21.54 -3.43
C THR A 51 -12.23 20.82 -3.89
N ASP A 52 -12.77 19.92 -3.08
CA ASP A 52 -14.00 19.20 -3.43
C ASP A 52 -14.71 18.66 -2.18
N PRO A 53 -15.78 19.33 -1.73
CA PRO A 53 -16.52 18.95 -0.54
C PRO A 53 -17.35 17.67 -0.69
N PHE A 54 -17.50 17.12 -1.91
CA PHE A 54 -18.35 15.96 -2.17
C PHE A 54 -17.64 14.61 -2.07
N ARG A 55 -16.51 14.56 -1.40
CA ARG A 55 -15.67 13.37 -1.33
C ARG A 55 -16.00 12.46 -0.19
N TRP A 56 -15.51 11.25 -0.34
CA TRP A 56 -15.56 10.28 0.72
C TRP A 56 -14.33 10.40 1.63
N ILE A 57 -14.56 10.06 2.89
CA ILE A 57 -13.50 9.96 3.91
C ILE A 57 -13.45 8.52 4.39
N PHE A 58 -12.27 7.93 4.36
CA PHE A 58 -11.99 6.66 4.99
C PHE A 58 -11.39 6.91 6.38
N ARG A 59 -12.05 6.38 7.39
CA ARG A 59 -11.57 6.38 8.77
C ARG A 59 -11.07 4.99 9.09
N GLU A 60 -9.76 4.86 9.30
CA GLU A 60 -9.13 3.57 9.60
C GLU A 60 -9.48 3.12 11.02
N ASP A 61 -9.97 1.89 11.16
CA ASP A 61 -10.18 1.22 12.44
C ASP A 61 -9.01 0.28 12.77
N SER A 62 -8.48 -0.42 11.74
CA SER A 62 -7.34 -1.31 11.88
C SER A 62 -6.61 -1.53 10.56
N PHE A 63 -5.32 -1.82 10.66
CA PHE A 63 -4.47 -2.25 9.55
C PHE A 63 -3.64 -3.45 9.97
N ASP A 64 -3.74 -4.54 9.22
CA ASP A 64 -2.85 -5.69 9.35
C ASP A 64 -1.75 -5.61 8.29
N PRO A 65 -0.50 -5.37 8.67
CA PRO A 65 0.61 -5.25 7.73
C PRO A 65 0.99 -6.59 7.07
N VAL A 66 0.67 -7.72 7.68
CA VAL A 66 1.01 -9.05 7.16
C VAL A 66 0.09 -9.45 6.01
N SER A 67 -1.22 -9.39 6.23
CA SER A 67 -2.22 -9.66 5.21
C SER A 67 -2.49 -8.49 4.29
N ARG A 68 -1.98 -7.30 4.64
CA ARG A 68 -2.26 -6.02 3.99
C ARG A 68 -3.75 -5.74 3.84
N VAL A 69 -4.47 -6.01 4.90
CA VAL A 69 -5.90 -5.75 5.02
C VAL A 69 -6.11 -4.54 5.92
N ARG A 70 -6.90 -3.57 5.45
CA ARG A 70 -7.45 -2.48 6.25
C ARG A 70 -8.91 -2.73 6.53
N ARG A 71 -9.34 -2.40 7.74
CA ARG A 71 -10.77 -2.24 8.05
C ARG A 71 -11.01 -0.83 8.52
N GLY A 72 -12.14 -0.29 8.12
CA GLY A 72 -12.49 1.07 8.51
C GLY A 72 -13.89 1.43 8.08
N ARG A 73 -14.26 2.68 8.37
CA ARG A 73 -15.58 3.23 8.07
C ARG A 73 -15.47 4.24 6.94
N LEU A 74 -16.47 4.20 6.06
CA LEU A 74 -16.60 5.17 4.99
C LEU A 74 -17.67 6.20 5.33
N PHE A 75 -17.28 7.45 5.13
CA PHE A 75 -18.14 8.61 5.28
C PHE A 75 -18.24 9.35 3.95
N GLN A 76 -19.41 9.95 3.71
CA GLN A 76 -19.66 10.87 2.60
C GLN A 76 -20.01 12.25 3.14
N HIS A 77 -19.77 13.28 2.36
CA HIS A 77 -20.16 14.62 2.72
C HIS A 77 -21.69 14.72 2.90
N PHE A 78 -22.12 15.44 3.91
CA PHE A 78 -23.53 15.71 4.13
C PHE A 78 -24.05 16.70 3.07
N ALA A 79 -24.97 16.26 2.24
CA ALA A 79 -25.51 17.07 1.15
C ALA A 79 -26.31 18.26 1.70
N GLY A 80 -25.97 19.47 1.26
CA GLY A 80 -26.73 20.70 1.53
C GLY A 80 -25.95 21.85 2.18
N THR A 81 -24.88 21.59 2.94
CA THR A 81 -24.04 22.63 3.53
C THR A 81 -22.57 22.30 3.41
N THR A 82 -21.77 23.21 2.87
CA THR A 82 -20.33 23.07 2.84
C THR A 82 -19.69 23.23 4.22
N ARG A 83 -20.43 23.86 5.17
CA ARG A 83 -19.98 24.10 6.55
C ARG A 83 -21.17 24.06 7.50
N GLU A 84 -20.93 23.48 8.67
CA GLU A 84 -21.91 23.43 9.75
C GLU A 84 -21.22 23.84 11.06
N THR A 85 -21.90 24.65 11.88
CA THR A 85 -21.41 24.94 13.24
C THR A 85 -21.73 23.77 14.15
N VAL A 86 -20.70 23.13 14.67
CA VAL A 86 -20.80 21.97 15.57
C VAL A 86 -20.21 22.33 16.92
N PHE A 87 -20.84 21.88 17.99
CA PHE A 87 -20.31 22.02 19.35
C PHE A 87 -19.41 20.84 19.68
N VAL A 88 -18.14 21.12 19.97
CA VAL A 88 -17.11 20.11 20.22
C VAL A 88 -16.47 20.27 21.58
N VAL A 89 -15.85 19.23 22.08
CA VAL A 89 -14.89 19.31 23.18
C VAL A 89 -13.59 19.92 22.67
N ALA A 90 -12.91 20.74 23.47
CA ALA A 90 -11.64 21.34 23.07
C ALA A 90 -10.62 20.29 22.63
N HIS A 91 -9.98 20.54 21.50
CA HIS A 91 -8.96 19.64 20.98
C HIS A 91 -7.66 19.80 21.77
N PRO A 92 -7.01 18.70 22.25
CA PRO A 92 -5.83 18.78 23.10
C PRO A 92 -4.63 19.47 22.43
N TYR A 93 -4.57 19.52 21.10
CA TYR A 93 -3.52 20.21 20.36
C TYR A 93 -3.82 21.69 20.05
N GLN A 94 -5.01 22.20 20.42
CA GLN A 94 -5.45 23.56 20.12
C GLN A 94 -5.62 24.35 21.42
N LEU A 95 -4.52 24.80 22.00
CA LEU A 95 -4.53 25.50 23.29
C LEU A 95 -5.31 26.82 23.27
N SER A 96 -5.40 27.51 22.12
CA SER A 96 -6.19 28.73 21.96
C SER A 96 -7.69 28.55 22.19
N ASP A 97 -8.19 27.33 22.03
CA ASP A 97 -9.59 27.00 22.23
C ASP A 97 -10.02 27.05 23.70
N MET A 98 -9.08 26.88 24.61
CA MET A 98 -9.35 26.85 26.06
C MET A 98 -10.06 28.12 26.57
N ASN A 99 -9.81 29.27 25.95
CA ASN A 99 -10.43 30.56 26.31
C ASN A 99 -11.86 30.72 25.74
N GLN A 100 -12.31 29.81 24.88
CA GLN A 100 -13.62 29.87 24.21
C GLN A 100 -14.59 28.78 24.72
N ILE A 101 -14.16 28.02 25.70
CA ILE A 101 -14.97 26.92 26.26
C ILE A 101 -16.15 27.52 27.04
N ARG A 102 -17.34 27.05 26.69
CA ARG A 102 -18.59 27.38 27.40
C ARG A 102 -18.67 26.69 28.75
N PRO A 103 -19.60 27.10 29.63
CA PRO A 103 -19.79 26.43 30.93
C PRO A 103 -20.12 24.94 30.83
N ASP A 104 -20.65 24.47 29.70
CA ASP A 104 -20.92 23.06 29.41
C ASP A 104 -19.70 22.27 28.92
N GLY A 105 -18.51 22.88 28.92
CA GLY A 105 -17.26 22.25 28.48
C GLY A 105 -17.06 22.19 26.97
N ARG A 106 -17.88 22.89 26.19
CA ARG A 106 -17.90 22.82 24.72
C ARG A 106 -17.61 24.16 24.09
N LEU A 107 -17.20 24.12 22.81
CA LEU A 107 -17.01 25.30 21.99
C LEU A 107 -17.55 25.10 20.57
N PRO A 108 -18.07 26.15 19.92
CA PRO A 108 -18.55 26.08 18.56
C PRO A 108 -17.37 26.09 17.57
N LYS A 109 -17.41 25.18 16.58
CA LYS A 109 -16.45 25.14 15.47
C LYS A 109 -17.18 25.04 14.13
N GLU A 110 -16.65 25.70 13.11
CA GLU A 110 -17.12 25.50 11.73
C GLU A 110 -16.44 24.27 11.12
N MET A 111 -17.25 23.30 10.71
CA MET A 111 -16.77 22.02 10.22
C MET A 111 -17.40 21.65 8.90
N MET A 112 -16.63 20.94 8.07
CA MET A 112 -17.16 20.06 7.04
C MET A 112 -17.62 18.77 7.72
N VAL A 113 -18.91 18.46 7.63
CA VAL A 113 -19.50 17.31 8.30
C VAL A 113 -19.73 16.18 7.30
N PHE A 114 -19.29 15.00 7.69
CA PHE A 114 -19.43 13.77 6.92
C PHE A 114 -20.29 12.78 7.69
N ILE A 115 -21.20 12.13 6.98
CA ILE A 115 -22.09 11.08 7.50
C ILE A 115 -21.72 9.74 6.89
N HIS A 116 -22.29 8.65 7.37
CA HIS A 116 -22.08 7.32 6.80
C HIS A 116 -22.32 7.29 5.28
N CYS A 117 -21.51 6.53 4.55
CA CYS A 117 -21.51 6.51 3.08
C CYS A 117 -22.70 5.72 2.51
N THR A 118 -23.89 6.36 2.45
CA THR A 118 -25.07 5.75 1.86
C THR A 118 -24.89 5.45 0.39
N GLN A 119 -24.11 6.26 -0.33
CA GLN A 119 -23.84 6.06 -1.76
C GLN A 119 -23.21 4.70 -2.05
N LEU A 120 -22.40 4.15 -1.13
CA LEU A 120 -21.82 2.84 -1.31
C LEU A 120 -22.84 1.71 -1.08
N VAL A 121 -23.61 1.78 0.02
CA VAL A 121 -24.53 0.70 0.40
C VAL A 121 -25.80 0.64 -0.46
N THR A 122 -26.16 1.74 -1.14
CA THR A 122 -27.30 1.75 -2.09
C THR A 122 -26.94 1.15 -3.44
N ARG A 123 -25.67 0.87 -3.71
CA ARG A 123 -25.26 0.14 -4.92
C ARG A 123 -25.69 -1.33 -4.83
N SER A 124 -26.02 -1.92 -5.96
CA SER A 124 -26.35 -3.35 -6.04
C SER A 124 -25.19 -4.27 -5.66
N ASP A 125 -23.96 -3.86 -5.99
CA ASP A 125 -22.70 -4.55 -5.69
C ASP A 125 -22.11 -4.14 -4.33
N ARG A 126 -22.67 -3.13 -3.66
CA ARG A 126 -22.10 -2.51 -2.44
C ARG A 126 -20.63 -2.10 -2.59
N GLY A 127 -20.19 -1.89 -3.82
CA GLY A 127 -18.80 -1.60 -4.16
C GLY A 127 -17.85 -2.79 -4.05
N GLU A 128 -18.31 -3.98 -3.69
CA GLU A 128 -17.47 -5.16 -3.55
C GLU A 128 -16.84 -5.55 -4.88
N GLY A 129 -15.52 -5.81 -4.87
CA GLY A 129 -14.74 -6.05 -6.07
C GLY A 129 -14.22 -4.80 -6.77
N LEU A 130 -14.73 -3.60 -6.45
CA LEU A 130 -14.22 -2.33 -6.96
C LEU A 130 -12.99 -1.87 -6.20
N GLN A 131 -12.28 -0.90 -6.77
CA GLN A 131 -11.11 -0.29 -6.16
C GLN A 131 -11.51 0.98 -5.40
N LEU A 132 -10.89 1.18 -4.24
CA LEU A 132 -10.92 2.42 -3.47
C LEU A 132 -9.52 3.04 -3.48
N ALA A 133 -9.38 4.23 -4.04
CA ALA A 133 -8.17 5.01 -3.89
C ALA A 133 -8.23 5.76 -2.55
N ILE A 134 -7.23 5.54 -1.69
CA ILE A 134 -7.10 6.22 -0.39
C ILE A 134 -5.91 7.15 -0.45
N GLY A 135 -6.12 8.44 -0.21
CA GLY A 135 -5.15 9.51 -0.30
C GLY A 135 -5.54 10.58 -1.31
N GLU A 136 -4.59 11.38 -1.71
CA GLU A 136 -4.74 12.49 -2.67
C GLU A 136 -4.06 12.17 -4.00
N ALA A 137 -4.35 12.93 -5.04
CA ALA A 137 -3.79 12.73 -6.39
C ALA A 137 -2.26 12.68 -6.43
N SER A 138 -1.59 13.36 -5.49
CA SER A 138 -0.13 13.38 -5.35
C SER A 138 0.42 12.17 -4.60
N ALA A 139 -0.41 11.52 -3.76
CA ALA A 139 0.00 10.41 -2.90
C ALA A 139 -1.23 9.58 -2.50
N TYR A 140 -1.50 8.52 -3.23
CA TYR A 140 -2.62 7.60 -2.96
C TYR A 140 -2.17 6.15 -3.03
N SER A 141 -2.98 5.27 -2.44
CA SER A 141 -2.84 3.83 -2.52
C SER A 141 -4.16 3.21 -2.99
N LEU A 142 -4.08 2.14 -3.78
CA LEU A 142 -5.24 1.43 -4.31
C LEU A 142 -5.56 0.20 -3.46
N TRP A 143 -6.84 0.05 -3.14
CA TRP A 143 -7.36 -1.00 -2.29
C TRP A 143 -8.60 -1.61 -2.93
N ARG A 144 -8.68 -2.93 -2.97
CA ARG A 144 -9.89 -3.64 -3.40
C ARG A 144 -10.85 -3.77 -2.23
N ILE A 145 -12.10 -3.40 -2.43
CA ILE A 145 -13.17 -3.64 -1.47
C ILE A 145 -13.50 -5.13 -1.49
N LEU A 146 -13.20 -5.84 -0.41
CA LEU A 146 -13.52 -7.26 -0.26
C LEU A 146 -14.94 -7.46 0.27
N GLN A 147 -15.36 -6.61 1.19
CA GLN A 147 -16.63 -6.72 1.88
C GLN A 147 -17.10 -5.35 2.35
N THR A 148 -18.39 -5.12 2.26
CA THR A 148 -19.08 -3.94 2.79
C THR A 148 -20.19 -4.37 3.73
N GLU A 149 -20.12 -3.90 4.98
CA GLU A 149 -21.06 -4.21 6.05
C GLU A 149 -21.74 -2.92 6.52
N GLN A 150 -22.98 -3.03 6.93
CA GLN A 150 -23.67 -1.94 7.61
C GLN A 150 -23.97 -2.36 9.04
N THR A 151 -23.54 -1.55 10.01
CA THR A 151 -23.79 -1.81 11.43
C THR A 151 -25.20 -1.43 11.82
N VAL A 152 -25.64 -1.87 13.00
CA VAL A 152 -26.92 -1.46 13.62
C VAL A 152 -27.00 0.07 13.78
N SER A 153 -25.86 0.72 14.02
CA SER A 153 -25.74 2.18 14.09
C SER A 153 -25.68 2.85 12.72
N GLN A 154 -25.86 2.09 11.63
CA GLN A 154 -25.83 2.51 10.24
C GLN A 154 -24.44 2.94 9.74
N ASP A 155 -23.37 2.70 10.50
CA ASP A 155 -22.02 2.93 10.01
C ASP A 155 -21.72 1.95 8.88
N VAL A 156 -21.03 2.44 7.85
CA VAL A 156 -20.61 1.64 6.70
C VAL A 156 -19.16 1.20 6.91
N LEU A 157 -18.98 -0.07 7.26
CA LEU A 157 -17.67 -0.70 7.39
C LEU A 157 -17.25 -1.32 6.07
N VAL A 158 -15.97 -1.15 5.74
CA VAL A 158 -15.36 -1.81 4.59
C VAL A 158 -14.12 -2.58 5.02
N THR A 159 -13.98 -3.78 4.46
CA THR A 159 -12.74 -4.55 4.51
C THR A 159 -12.03 -4.41 3.18
N LEU A 160 -10.81 -3.89 3.22
CA LEU A 160 -10.02 -3.51 2.07
C LEU A 160 -8.75 -4.35 2.01
N ARG A 161 -8.41 -4.87 0.85
CA ARG A 161 -7.14 -5.51 0.57
C ARG A 161 -6.32 -4.64 -0.37
N ALA A 162 -5.02 -4.47 -0.09
CA ALA A 162 -4.13 -3.75 -1.00
C ALA A 162 -4.20 -4.36 -2.41
N GLU A 163 -4.41 -3.53 -3.42
CA GLU A 163 -4.47 -3.99 -4.82
C GLU A 163 -3.08 -4.45 -5.29
N SER A 164 -2.06 -3.73 -4.90
CA SER A 164 -0.68 -4.16 -5.00
C SER A 164 -0.29 -4.89 -3.71
N ALA A 165 -0.71 -6.13 -3.56
CA ALA A 165 -0.18 -7.01 -2.53
C ALA A 165 1.23 -7.47 -2.97
N TYR A 166 2.11 -6.54 -3.27
CA TYR A 166 3.51 -6.86 -3.42
C TYR A 166 3.95 -7.47 -2.10
N GLY A 167 4.21 -8.78 -2.13
CA GLY A 167 4.65 -9.50 -0.95
C GLY A 167 5.76 -8.70 -0.29
N VAL A 168 5.65 -8.48 1.00
CA VAL A 168 6.75 -7.86 1.75
C VAL A 168 7.93 -8.79 1.58
N LEU A 169 9.01 -8.30 1.00
CA LEU A 169 10.27 -9.05 1.04
C LEU A 169 10.61 -9.29 2.51
N PRO A 170 11.12 -10.47 2.87
CA PRO A 170 11.56 -10.74 4.23
C PRO A 170 12.62 -9.72 4.61
N SER A 171 12.61 -9.24 5.83
CA SER A 171 13.67 -8.36 6.33
C SER A 171 15.02 -9.04 6.21
N LEU A 172 16.04 -8.30 5.75
CA LEU A 172 17.39 -8.83 5.65
C LEU A 172 17.98 -9.11 7.05
N ASP A 173 18.56 -10.27 7.23
CA ASP A 173 19.40 -10.55 8.39
C ASP A 173 20.85 -10.15 8.10
N LEU A 174 21.17 -8.89 8.40
CA LEU A 174 22.50 -8.35 8.12
C LEU A 174 23.63 -9.11 8.84
N ALA A 175 23.34 -9.83 9.92
CA ALA A 175 24.34 -10.65 10.61
C ALA A 175 24.75 -11.88 9.80
N GLN A 176 23.83 -12.41 8.98
CA GLN A 176 24.09 -13.57 8.12
C GLN A 176 24.74 -13.18 6.77
N ILE A 177 24.66 -11.91 6.39
CA ILE A 177 25.24 -11.44 5.12
C ILE A 177 26.72 -11.10 5.36
N PRO A 178 27.65 -11.69 4.58
CA PRO A 178 29.07 -11.38 4.67
C PRO A 178 29.34 -9.86 4.50
N GLU A 179 30.23 -9.32 5.31
CA GLU A 179 30.47 -7.88 5.37
C GLU A 179 30.80 -7.28 3.98
N ALA A 180 31.64 -7.95 3.20
CA ALA A 180 32.03 -7.51 1.87
C ALA A 180 30.84 -7.42 0.86
N GLY A 181 29.74 -8.14 1.12
CA GLY A 181 28.54 -8.13 0.27
C GLY A 181 27.40 -7.26 0.81
N ARG A 182 27.44 -6.89 2.09
CA ARG A 182 26.33 -6.30 2.82
C ARG A 182 25.78 -5.03 2.19
N GLN A 183 26.68 -4.10 1.85
CA GLN A 183 26.27 -2.83 1.23
C GLN A 183 25.54 -3.05 -0.10
N ALA A 184 26.11 -3.85 -1.02
CA ALA A 184 25.52 -4.09 -2.32
C ALA A 184 24.15 -4.79 -2.23
N VAL A 185 24.00 -5.74 -1.30
CA VAL A 185 22.73 -6.43 -1.04
C VAL A 185 21.69 -5.45 -0.49
N THR A 186 22.06 -4.63 0.50
CA THR A 186 21.15 -3.63 1.08
C THR A 186 20.68 -2.62 0.05
N GLU A 187 21.59 -2.06 -0.76
CA GLU A 187 21.23 -1.10 -1.81
C GLU A 187 20.32 -1.71 -2.88
N ALA A 188 20.56 -2.97 -3.28
CA ALA A 188 19.69 -3.65 -4.23
C ALA A 188 18.32 -3.98 -3.64
N TYR A 189 18.27 -4.37 -2.38
CA TYR A 189 17.04 -4.62 -1.62
C TYR A 189 16.20 -3.33 -1.50
N ASP A 190 16.81 -2.22 -1.10
CA ASP A 190 16.13 -0.93 -0.95
C ASP A 190 15.58 -0.42 -2.29
N ARG A 191 16.27 -0.66 -3.40
CA ARG A 191 15.74 -0.35 -4.74
C ARG A 191 14.44 -1.11 -5.02
N VAL A 192 14.39 -2.42 -4.74
CA VAL A 192 13.15 -3.19 -4.89
C VAL A 192 12.04 -2.65 -3.99
N MET A 193 12.35 -2.39 -2.72
CA MET A 193 11.37 -1.83 -1.78
C MET A 193 10.82 -0.48 -2.24
N ASN A 194 11.65 0.37 -2.79
CA ASN A 194 11.23 1.69 -3.29
C ASN A 194 10.31 1.60 -4.51
N VAL A 195 10.61 0.71 -5.47
CA VAL A 195 9.80 0.58 -6.68
C VAL A 195 8.54 -0.25 -6.48
N ALA A 196 8.55 -1.21 -5.55
CA ALA A 196 7.42 -2.11 -5.30
C ALA A 196 6.10 -1.39 -4.98
N TYR A 197 6.17 -0.15 -4.50
CA TYR A 197 5.01 0.65 -4.09
C TYR A 197 4.68 1.82 -5.01
N ARG A 198 5.55 2.15 -5.97
CA ARG A 198 5.48 3.41 -6.71
C ARG A 198 5.54 3.26 -8.22
N ASP A 199 6.19 2.21 -8.70
CA ASP A 199 6.56 2.08 -10.09
C ASP A 199 5.69 1.09 -10.87
N SER A 200 5.95 1.02 -12.18
CA SER A 200 5.28 0.08 -13.08
C SER A 200 5.66 -1.37 -12.76
N PRO A 201 4.81 -2.34 -13.09
CA PRO A 201 5.12 -3.76 -12.94
C PRO A 201 6.44 -4.19 -13.61
N THR A 202 6.77 -3.59 -14.74
CA THR A 202 8.04 -3.83 -15.45
C THR A 202 9.24 -3.40 -14.60
N SER A 203 9.19 -2.21 -13.98
CA SER A 203 10.25 -1.73 -13.10
C SER A 203 10.46 -2.64 -11.90
N VAL A 204 9.38 -3.14 -11.31
CA VAL A 204 9.43 -4.09 -10.19
C VAL A 204 10.12 -5.40 -10.59
N VAL A 205 9.73 -6.00 -11.72
CA VAL A 205 10.36 -7.23 -12.24
C VAL A 205 11.86 -7.01 -12.49
N ASP A 206 12.23 -5.89 -13.08
CA ASP A 206 13.63 -5.56 -13.37
C ASP A 206 14.47 -5.41 -12.10
N GLN A 207 13.92 -4.72 -11.08
CA GLN A 207 14.64 -4.58 -9.80
C GLN A 207 14.69 -5.91 -9.02
N CYS A 208 13.68 -6.77 -9.08
CA CYS A 208 13.74 -8.12 -8.54
C CYS A 208 14.83 -8.96 -9.21
N ARG A 209 14.93 -8.87 -10.55
CA ARG A 209 15.98 -9.55 -11.31
C ARG A 209 17.38 -9.08 -10.89
N ASN A 210 17.56 -7.77 -10.76
CA ASN A 210 18.83 -7.19 -10.31
C ASN A 210 19.19 -7.61 -8.88
N LEU A 211 18.21 -7.58 -7.96
CA LEU A 211 18.43 -8.03 -6.59
C LEU A 211 18.81 -9.52 -6.54
N CYS A 212 18.10 -10.38 -7.27
CA CYS A 212 18.45 -11.81 -7.35
C CYS A 212 19.86 -12.03 -7.87
N ALA A 213 20.31 -11.30 -8.89
CA ALA A 213 21.69 -11.40 -9.39
C ALA A 213 22.71 -11.00 -8.31
N VAL A 214 22.47 -9.89 -7.59
CA VAL A 214 23.34 -9.43 -6.50
C VAL A 214 23.37 -10.44 -5.35
N LEU A 215 22.22 -10.96 -4.93
CA LEU A 215 22.11 -11.96 -3.86
C LEU A 215 22.93 -13.21 -4.19
N ILE A 216 22.67 -13.79 -5.34
CA ILE A 216 23.31 -15.05 -5.75
C ILE A 216 24.80 -14.86 -6.03
N GLY A 217 25.18 -13.76 -6.69
CA GLY A 217 26.61 -13.47 -6.92
C GLY A 217 27.39 -13.36 -5.61
N ARG A 218 26.85 -12.65 -4.61
CA ARG A 218 27.50 -12.51 -3.29
C ARG A 218 27.45 -13.81 -2.47
N TRP A 219 26.36 -14.56 -2.55
CA TRP A 219 26.22 -15.84 -1.87
C TRP A 219 27.19 -16.89 -2.41
N LEU A 220 27.30 -17.05 -3.75
CA LEU A 220 28.26 -17.95 -4.36
C LEU A 220 29.70 -17.54 -4.09
N HIS A 221 30.03 -16.25 -4.17
CA HIS A 221 31.35 -15.75 -3.81
C HIS A 221 31.73 -16.11 -2.37
N HIS A 222 30.78 -15.97 -1.43
CA HIS A 222 31.01 -16.37 -0.04
C HIS A 222 31.29 -17.88 0.11
N LEU A 223 30.61 -18.72 -0.66
CA LEU A 223 30.76 -20.17 -0.61
C LEU A 223 32.03 -20.69 -1.29
N THR A 224 32.42 -20.04 -2.38
CA THR A 224 33.48 -20.58 -3.27
C THR A 224 34.77 -19.80 -3.23
N GLY A 225 34.73 -18.55 -2.79
CA GLY A 225 35.86 -17.61 -2.93
C GLY A 225 36.05 -17.08 -4.37
N ASP A 226 35.27 -17.57 -5.35
CA ASP A 226 35.41 -17.13 -6.75
C ASP A 226 34.56 -15.86 -7.02
N GLY A 227 35.23 -14.82 -7.51
CA GLY A 227 34.61 -13.52 -7.79
C GLY A 227 33.86 -13.45 -9.15
N LYS A 228 33.88 -14.50 -9.98
CA LYS A 228 33.25 -14.46 -11.31
C LYS A 228 31.78 -14.11 -11.26
N SER A 229 31.02 -14.75 -10.36
CA SER A 229 29.58 -14.54 -10.20
C SER A 229 29.18 -13.14 -9.72
N LEU A 230 30.14 -12.33 -9.25
CA LEU A 230 29.86 -10.96 -8.77
C LEU A 230 29.45 -10.00 -9.87
N HIS A 231 29.80 -10.29 -11.10
CA HIS A 231 29.57 -9.45 -12.28
C HIS A 231 28.62 -10.08 -13.28
N ASP A 232 28.13 -11.31 -12.99
CA ASP A 232 27.20 -12.01 -13.87
C ASP A 232 25.80 -11.39 -13.78
N ASP A 233 25.07 -11.46 -14.89
CA ASP A 233 23.63 -11.24 -14.87
C ASP A 233 22.91 -12.42 -14.21
N LEU A 234 21.59 -12.33 -14.04
CA LEU A 234 20.82 -13.38 -13.37
C LEU A 234 20.92 -14.73 -14.09
N GLY A 235 20.99 -14.74 -15.44
CA GLY A 235 21.17 -15.97 -16.22
C GLY A 235 22.52 -16.64 -15.95
N GLY A 236 23.59 -15.85 -15.88
CA GLY A 236 24.90 -16.30 -15.45
C GLY A 236 24.92 -16.86 -14.04
N CYS A 237 24.29 -16.15 -13.10
CA CYS A 237 24.15 -16.59 -11.71
C CYS A 237 23.40 -17.94 -11.60
N ILE A 238 22.32 -18.14 -12.34
CA ILE A 238 21.57 -19.42 -12.37
C ILE A 238 22.47 -20.56 -12.84
N SER A 239 23.24 -20.30 -13.90
CA SER A 239 24.20 -21.27 -14.43
C SER A 239 25.31 -21.60 -13.41
N ALA A 240 25.81 -20.60 -12.69
CA ALA A 240 26.81 -20.77 -11.64
C ALA A 240 26.28 -21.60 -10.45
N VAL A 241 25.04 -21.38 -10.01
CA VAL A 241 24.36 -22.19 -8.99
C VAL A 241 24.28 -23.67 -9.45
N ARG A 242 23.87 -23.90 -10.70
CA ARG A 242 23.80 -25.24 -11.27
C ARG A 242 25.17 -25.92 -11.30
N ASN A 243 26.20 -25.21 -11.72
CA ASN A 243 27.55 -25.75 -11.82
C ASN A 243 28.13 -26.10 -10.44
N HIS A 244 27.83 -25.28 -9.42
CA HIS A 244 28.35 -25.49 -8.06
C HIS A 244 27.61 -26.63 -7.33
N PHE A 245 26.28 -26.68 -7.38
CA PHE A 245 25.46 -27.61 -6.61
C PHE A 245 25.02 -28.86 -7.42
N GLY A 246 25.31 -28.89 -8.72
CA GLY A 246 24.84 -29.95 -9.63
C GLY A 246 23.35 -29.83 -9.98
N ASP A 247 22.89 -30.71 -10.86
CA ASP A 247 21.51 -30.65 -11.38
C ASP A 247 20.43 -30.83 -10.31
N LYS A 248 20.71 -31.58 -9.26
CA LYS A 248 19.78 -31.89 -8.17
C LYS A 248 19.86 -30.90 -7.01
N GLY A 249 20.96 -30.12 -6.88
CA GLY A 249 21.15 -29.20 -5.78
C GLY A 249 20.44 -27.86 -6.00
N GLN A 250 19.95 -27.25 -4.94
CA GLN A 250 19.28 -25.94 -4.92
C GLN A 250 18.20 -25.75 -6.00
N ARG A 251 17.43 -26.81 -6.28
CA ARG A 251 16.44 -26.80 -7.37
C ARG A 251 15.35 -25.76 -7.18
N LEU A 252 14.88 -25.56 -5.94
CA LEU A 252 13.85 -24.57 -5.65
C LEU A 252 14.39 -23.15 -5.81
N VAL A 253 15.60 -22.87 -5.34
CA VAL A 253 16.26 -21.58 -5.56
C VAL A 253 16.40 -21.31 -7.05
N ARG A 254 16.90 -22.28 -7.82
CA ARG A 254 17.02 -22.12 -9.28
C ARG A 254 15.67 -21.87 -9.95
N ALA A 255 14.64 -22.63 -9.59
CA ALA A 255 13.30 -22.45 -10.15
C ALA A 255 12.74 -21.04 -9.85
N ALA A 256 12.95 -20.53 -8.64
CA ALA A 256 12.56 -19.16 -8.28
C ALA A 256 13.34 -18.12 -9.08
N LEU A 257 14.65 -18.27 -9.23
CA LEU A 257 15.50 -17.41 -10.05
C LEU A 257 15.11 -17.44 -11.53
N GLU A 258 14.86 -18.63 -12.08
CA GLU A 258 14.38 -18.82 -13.45
C GLU A 258 13.03 -18.14 -13.66
N THR A 259 12.12 -18.22 -12.70
CA THR A 259 10.83 -17.54 -12.75
C THR A 259 11.03 -16.03 -12.90
N VAL A 260 11.86 -15.41 -12.06
CA VAL A 260 12.14 -13.97 -12.14
C VAL A 260 12.81 -13.63 -13.49
N ASN A 261 13.77 -14.44 -13.94
CA ASN A 261 14.48 -14.23 -15.18
C ASN A 261 13.57 -14.32 -16.41
N LEU A 262 12.60 -15.24 -16.41
CA LEU A 262 11.63 -15.43 -17.50
C LEU A 262 10.54 -14.33 -17.57
N LEU A 263 10.33 -13.57 -16.51
CA LEU A 263 9.40 -12.44 -16.52
C LEU A 263 9.98 -11.20 -17.17
N HIS A 264 11.32 -11.03 -17.14
CA HIS A 264 11.99 -9.84 -17.67
C HIS A 264 11.75 -9.59 -19.17
N PRO A 265 11.79 -10.59 -20.09
CA PRO A 265 11.50 -10.38 -21.51
C PRO A 265 10.12 -9.77 -21.78
N ARG A 266 9.14 -10.00 -20.91
CA ARG A 266 7.80 -9.41 -21.04
C ARG A 266 7.77 -7.90 -20.89
N GLY A 267 8.81 -7.32 -20.27
CA GLY A 267 8.98 -5.87 -20.12
C GLY A 267 9.60 -5.19 -21.34
N LYS A 268 10.11 -5.95 -22.32
CA LYS A 268 10.81 -5.44 -23.50
C LYS A 268 9.96 -5.60 -24.75
N ASP A 269 9.65 -4.50 -25.43
CA ASP A 269 8.76 -4.50 -26.60
C ASP A 269 9.25 -5.42 -27.72
N ASN A 270 10.55 -5.35 -28.05
CA ASN A 270 11.17 -6.20 -29.08
C ASN A 270 11.13 -7.70 -28.74
N GLU A 271 11.26 -8.06 -27.47
CA GLU A 271 11.22 -9.46 -27.05
C GLU A 271 9.78 -9.96 -26.97
N ARG A 272 8.84 -9.09 -26.53
CA ARG A 272 7.41 -9.41 -26.55
C ARG A 272 6.93 -9.74 -27.98
N GLU A 273 7.33 -8.92 -28.94
CA GLU A 273 6.98 -9.12 -30.34
C GLU A 273 7.61 -10.42 -30.86
N ARG A 274 8.92 -10.60 -30.63
CA ARG A 274 9.67 -11.76 -31.09
C ARG A 274 9.15 -13.10 -30.61
N TYR A 275 8.72 -13.15 -29.34
CA TYR A 275 8.28 -14.38 -28.67
C TYR A 275 6.79 -14.45 -28.41
N ASN A 276 6.01 -13.52 -28.97
CA ASN A 276 4.55 -13.41 -28.77
C ASN A 276 4.15 -13.45 -27.28
N LEU A 277 4.84 -12.66 -26.45
CA LEU A 277 4.59 -12.58 -25.02
C LEU A 277 3.61 -11.48 -24.70
N ARG A 278 2.73 -11.69 -23.73
CA ARG A 278 1.93 -10.61 -23.15
C ARG A 278 2.81 -9.62 -22.37
N ALA A 279 2.35 -8.40 -22.19
CA ALA A 279 3.01 -7.41 -21.34
C ALA A 279 3.05 -7.87 -19.87
N VAL A 280 4.00 -7.32 -19.10
CA VAL A 280 4.10 -7.51 -17.66
C VAL A 280 2.84 -6.95 -16.99
N SER A 281 2.26 -7.72 -16.09
CA SER A 281 1.10 -7.35 -15.26
C SER A 281 1.49 -7.22 -13.79
N ASN A 282 0.59 -6.67 -12.96
CA ASN A 282 0.77 -6.64 -11.50
C ASN A 282 0.97 -8.05 -10.92
N ALA A 283 0.29 -9.07 -11.45
CA ALA A 283 0.48 -10.45 -11.01
C ALA A 283 1.88 -10.98 -11.30
N ASP A 284 2.52 -10.54 -12.39
CA ASP A 284 3.91 -10.90 -12.70
C ASP A 284 4.90 -10.23 -11.73
N ALA A 285 4.67 -8.97 -11.41
CA ALA A 285 5.46 -8.23 -10.42
C ALA A 285 5.32 -8.87 -9.02
N GLU A 286 4.11 -9.24 -8.63
CA GLU A 286 3.84 -9.96 -7.38
C GLU A 286 4.58 -11.31 -7.34
N LEU A 287 4.52 -12.08 -8.42
CA LEU A 287 5.23 -13.35 -8.54
C LEU A 287 6.75 -13.15 -8.43
N ALA A 288 7.31 -12.12 -9.09
CA ALA A 288 8.74 -11.80 -9.01
C ALA A 288 9.16 -11.46 -7.57
N LEU A 289 8.35 -10.66 -6.83
CA LEU A 289 8.62 -10.32 -5.43
C LEU A 289 8.57 -11.56 -4.52
N HIS A 290 7.55 -12.42 -4.69
CA HIS A 290 7.45 -13.66 -3.92
C HIS A 290 8.62 -14.61 -4.18
N ALA A 291 9.01 -14.78 -5.45
CA ALA A 291 10.15 -15.59 -5.82
C ALA A 291 11.46 -15.03 -5.24
N THR A 292 11.66 -13.72 -5.31
CA THR A 292 12.81 -13.02 -4.70
C THR A 292 12.84 -13.20 -3.19
N GLY A 293 11.70 -13.00 -2.51
CA GLY A 293 11.59 -13.21 -1.07
C GLY A 293 11.85 -14.66 -0.65
N PHE A 294 11.41 -15.62 -1.46
CA PHE A 294 11.74 -17.04 -1.27
C PHE A 294 13.26 -17.27 -1.35
N VAL A 295 13.93 -16.72 -2.37
CA VAL A 295 15.39 -16.85 -2.52
C VAL A 295 16.13 -16.29 -1.30
N ILE A 296 15.74 -15.10 -0.81
CA ILE A 296 16.37 -14.48 0.37
C ILE A 296 16.30 -15.40 1.59
N ARG A 297 15.16 -16.09 1.81
CA ARG A 297 15.00 -17.03 2.93
C ARG A 297 15.82 -18.31 2.72
N GLU A 298 15.78 -18.89 1.52
CA GLU A 298 16.47 -20.16 1.22
C GLU A 298 17.99 -20.06 1.32
N ILE A 299 18.57 -18.89 0.98
CA ILE A 299 20.01 -18.66 1.17
C ILE A 299 20.37 -18.24 2.61
N GLY A 300 19.38 -18.17 3.53
CA GLY A 300 19.58 -17.89 4.94
C GLY A 300 19.82 -16.41 5.25
N TRP A 301 19.48 -15.48 4.36
CA TRP A 301 19.70 -14.04 4.56
C TRP A 301 18.42 -13.26 4.91
N GLY A 302 17.29 -13.94 5.11
CA GLY A 302 16.01 -13.37 5.49
C GLY A 302 15.52 -13.82 6.87
N ARG A 303 14.82 -12.92 7.55
CA ARG A 303 14.10 -13.18 8.81
C ARG A 303 12.62 -13.36 8.57
#